data_9be68ab3cdd171d8991471ec1de756f2
#
_entry.id   9be68ab3cdd171d8991471ec1de756f2
#
_cell.length_a   1.000
_cell.length_b   1.000
_cell.length_c   1.000
_cell.angle_alpha   90.00
_cell.angle_beta   90.00
_cell.angle_gamma   90.00
#
_symmetry.space_group_name_H-M   'P 1'
#
loop_
_entity.id
_entity.type
_entity.pdbx_description
1 polymer ?
#
loop_
_entity_poly.entity_id
_entity_poly.type
_entity_poly.pdbx_seq_one_letter_code
_entity_poly.pdbx_strand_id
1 'polypeptide(L)'
;MIKTPYLLFLGDAPDQLAAKVAIGIKDWRPENAVAQFRMVGCGADLGIQDMTLAEAKAAGAKTLVIGVANRGGIISDAWKAVLKDALSMGYDLA
;
A
#
# COMPACT_ATOMS: atom_id res chain seq x y z
N MET A 1 5.46 16.25 -5.53
CA MET A 1 5.94 15.63 -4.27
C MET A 1 4.86 14.80 -3.63
N ILE A 2 5.19 13.60 -3.20
CA ILE A 2 4.23 12.68 -2.57
C ILE A 2 3.95 13.15 -1.15
N LYS A 3 2.66 13.25 -0.80
CA LYS A 3 2.27 13.68 0.55
C LYS A 3 2.51 12.56 1.56
N THR A 4 3.11 12.87 2.68
CA THR A 4 3.35 11.97 3.79
C THR A 4 2.30 12.15 4.87
N PRO A 5 2.05 11.15 5.72
CA PRO A 5 2.59 9.79 5.67
C PRO A 5 1.85 8.90 4.67
N TYR A 6 2.39 7.68 4.46
CA TYR A 6 1.89 6.74 3.46
C TYR A 6 1.21 5.53 4.08
N LEU A 7 0.20 5.01 3.39
CA LEU A 7 -0.24 3.63 3.54
C LEU A 7 0.40 2.84 2.39
N LEU A 8 1.18 1.82 2.71
CA LEU A 8 1.87 1.03 1.70
C LEU A 8 0.98 -0.11 1.22
N PHE A 9 0.59 -0.08 -0.05
CA PHE A 9 -0.29 -1.08 -0.65
C PHE A 9 0.52 -2.26 -1.16
N LEU A 10 0.34 -3.42 -0.55
CA LEU A 10 0.98 -4.66 -0.96
C LEU A 10 0.06 -5.55 -1.80
N GLY A 11 -1.24 -5.26 -1.83
CA GLY A 11 -2.20 -6.02 -2.60
C GLY A 11 -2.18 -7.49 -2.22
N ASP A 12 -2.12 -8.34 -3.23
CA ASP A 12 -2.01 -9.80 -3.08
C ASP A 12 -0.63 -10.31 -3.55
N ALA A 13 0.42 -9.53 -3.31
CA ALA A 13 1.78 -9.89 -3.69
C ALA A 13 2.12 -11.31 -3.23
N PRO A 14 2.66 -12.17 -4.13
CA PRO A 14 2.87 -13.58 -3.79
C PRO A 14 4.02 -13.79 -2.80
N ASP A 15 4.96 -12.87 -2.71
CA ASP A 15 6.14 -12.99 -1.85
C ASP A 15 6.78 -11.62 -1.58
N GLN A 16 7.81 -11.61 -0.73
CA GLN A 16 8.54 -10.40 -0.37
C GLN A 16 9.20 -9.71 -1.56
N LEU A 17 9.67 -10.48 -2.52
CA LEU A 17 10.35 -9.92 -3.70
C LEU A 17 9.42 -9.04 -4.51
N ALA A 18 8.15 -9.43 -4.62
CA ALA A 18 7.15 -8.64 -5.34
C ALA A 18 6.86 -7.29 -4.66
N ALA A 19 7.13 -7.18 -3.36
CA ALA A 19 6.90 -5.97 -2.57
C ALA A 19 8.17 -5.13 -2.38
N LYS A 20 9.17 -5.29 -3.22
CA LYS A 20 10.50 -4.69 -3.07
C LYS A 20 10.45 -3.16 -2.92
N VAL A 21 9.60 -2.49 -3.69
CA VAL A 21 9.48 -1.03 -3.62
C VAL A 21 8.97 -0.60 -2.26
N ALA A 22 7.93 -1.26 -1.75
CA ALA A 22 7.38 -0.95 -0.42
C ALA A 22 8.41 -1.20 0.69
N ILE A 23 9.18 -2.28 0.58
CA ILE A 23 10.25 -2.58 1.53
C ILE A 23 11.29 -1.46 1.53
N GLY A 24 11.69 -0.99 0.36
CA GLY A 24 12.65 0.11 0.24
C GLY A 24 12.17 1.39 0.90
N ILE A 25 10.91 1.74 0.70
CA ILE A 25 10.33 2.95 1.30
C ILE A 25 10.29 2.81 2.82
N LYS A 26 9.84 1.68 3.33
CA LYS A 26 9.76 1.42 4.77
C LYS A 26 11.15 1.46 5.42
N ASP A 27 12.17 0.87 4.76
CA ASP A 27 13.51 0.84 5.31
C ASP A 27 14.19 2.21 5.30
N TRP A 28 13.93 3.01 4.25
CA TRP A 28 14.56 4.32 4.13
C TRP A 28 13.87 5.39 4.97
N ARG A 29 12.54 5.39 5.00
CA ARG A 29 11.75 6.40 5.73
C ARG A 29 10.64 5.73 6.54
N PRO A 30 10.99 4.93 7.56
CA PRO A 30 9.97 4.21 8.32
C PRO A 30 8.98 5.14 9.02
N GLU A 31 9.39 6.35 9.37
CA GLU A 31 8.52 7.34 10.00
C GLU A 31 7.41 7.83 9.08
N ASN A 32 7.56 7.66 7.77
CA ASN A 32 6.54 8.06 6.79
C ASN A 32 5.56 6.94 6.47
N ALA A 33 5.84 5.72 6.88
CA ALA A 33 4.98 4.56 6.62
C ALA A 33 4.08 4.33 7.84
N VAL A 34 2.80 4.72 7.71
CA VAL A 34 1.82 4.53 8.79
C VAL A 34 1.55 3.04 8.99
N ALA A 35 1.32 2.32 7.89
CA ALA A 35 0.91 0.93 7.93
C ALA A 35 1.04 0.31 6.55
N GLN A 36 0.70 -0.97 6.47
CA GLN A 36 0.62 -1.70 5.20
C GLN A 36 -0.82 -2.15 4.96
N PHE A 37 -1.20 -2.24 3.71
CA PHE A 37 -2.49 -2.77 3.30
C PHE A 37 -2.24 -4.07 2.53
N ARG A 38 -2.69 -5.18 3.10
CA ARG A 38 -2.54 -6.51 2.49
C ARG A 38 -3.90 -7.10 2.19
N MET A 39 -4.06 -7.63 0.98
CA MET A 39 -5.28 -8.33 0.60
C MET A 39 -5.18 -9.80 1.01
N VAL A 40 -6.30 -10.51 0.96
CA VAL A 40 -6.34 -11.95 1.25
C VAL A 40 -5.37 -12.68 0.31
N GLY A 41 -4.56 -13.55 0.87
CA GLY A 41 -3.57 -14.31 0.10
C GLY A 41 -2.24 -13.60 -0.14
N CYS A 42 -2.06 -12.41 0.44
CA CYS A 42 -0.78 -11.70 0.32
C CYS A 42 0.33 -12.45 1.05
N GLY A 43 1.41 -12.75 0.34
CA GLY A 43 2.59 -13.41 0.88
C GLY A 43 3.68 -12.45 1.31
N ALA A 44 3.49 -11.14 1.13
CA ALA A 44 4.44 -10.12 1.54
C ALA A 44 4.06 -9.53 2.89
N ASP A 45 5.05 -9.16 3.70
CA ASP A 45 4.83 -8.54 4.99
C ASP A 45 6.03 -7.65 5.32
N LEU A 46 5.76 -6.38 5.58
CA LEU A 46 6.81 -5.40 5.92
C LEU A 46 7.15 -5.42 7.41
N GLY A 47 6.44 -6.19 8.23
CA GLY A 47 6.64 -6.20 9.67
C GLY A 47 6.02 -5.00 10.38
N ILE A 48 5.19 -4.23 9.69
CA ILE A 48 4.47 -3.10 10.27
C ILE A 48 2.99 -3.44 10.38
N GLN A 49 2.23 -2.56 11.01
CA GLN A 49 0.83 -2.80 11.30
C GLN A 49 -0.01 -2.87 10.03
N ASP A 50 -0.92 -3.85 9.96
CA ASP A 50 -1.94 -3.90 8.92
C ASP A 50 -3.06 -2.93 9.26
N MET A 51 -3.52 -2.15 8.28
CA MET A 51 -4.67 -1.26 8.45
C MET A 51 -5.55 -1.28 7.23
N THR A 52 -6.86 -1.07 7.45
CA THR A 52 -7.78 -0.78 6.36
C THR A 52 -7.56 0.64 5.85
N LEU A 53 -8.16 0.98 4.71
CA LEU A 53 -8.10 2.36 4.19
C LEU A 53 -8.65 3.35 5.20
N ALA A 54 -9.76 3.03 5.86
CA ALA A 54 -10.38 3.91 6.84
C ALA A 54 -9.50 4.08 8.08
N GLU A 55 -8.92 2.99 8.58
CA GLU A 55 -8.05 3.05 9.75
C GLU A 55 -6.79 3.88 9.50
N ALA A 56 -6.16 3.66 8.34
CA ALA A 56 -4.96 4.42 7.98
C ALA A 56 -5.28 5.90 7.77
N LYS A 57 -6.44 6.21 7.17
CA LYS A 57 -6.87 7.59 6.97
C LYS A 57 -7.06 8.28 8.31
N ALA A 58 -7.69 7.61 9.27
CA ALA A 58 -7.86 8.13 10.63
C ALA A 58 -6.52 8.34 11.34
N ALA A 59 -5.51 7.53 11.01
CA ALA A 59 -4.16 7.67 11.54
C ALA A 59 -3.34 8.76 10.83
N GLY A 60 -3.91 9.41 9.82
CA GLY A 60 -3.28 10.55 9.15
C GLY A 60 -2.65 10.25 7.79
N ALA A 61 -2.76 9.03 7.27
CA ALA A 61 -2.20 8.68 5.97
C ALA A 61 -2.82 9.52 4.86
N LYS A 62 -2.00 10.03 3.95
CA LYS A 62 -2.44 10.92 2.86
C LYS A 62 -2.27 10.31 1.49
N THR A 63 -1.31 9.42 1.33
CA THR A 63 -1.01 8.78 0.04
C THR A 63 -1.03 7.27 0.19
N LEU A 64 -1.70 6.59 -0.75
CA LEU A 64 -1.59 5.15 -0.91
C LEU A 64 -0.48 4.89 -1.91
N VAL A 65 0.63 4.33 -1.46
CA VAL A 65 1.76 4.01 -2.32
C VAL A 65 1.65 2.57 -2.77
N ILE A 66 1.58 2.35 -4.09
CA ILE A 66 1.53 1.01 -4.66
C ILE A 66 2.97 0.47 -4.67
N GLY A 67 3.28 -0.34 -3.68
CA GLY A 67 4.64 -0.81 -3.44
C GLY A 67 4.95 -2.19 -4.02
N VAL A 68 4.14 -2.65 -4.98
CA VAL A 68 4.30 -3.97 -5.57
C VAL A 68 4.28 -3.88 -7.09
N ALA A 69 5.04 -4.79 -7.72
CA ALA A 69 4.99 -4.94 -9.16
C ALA A 69 3.79 -5.81 -9.54
N ASN A 70 3.08 -5.39 -10.57
CA ASN A 70 1.95 -6.14 -11.10
C ASN A 70 2.43 -7.00 -12.26
N ARG A 71 2.25 -8.31 -12.17
CA ARG A 71 2.65 -9.22 -13.25
C ARG A 71 1.87 -8.91 -14.52
N GLY A 72 2.60 -8.81 -15.64
CA GLY A 72 2.01 -8.53 -16.94
C GLY A 72 1.46 -7.13 -17.11
N GLY A 73 1.66 -6.24 -16.15
CA GLY A 73 1.21 -4.86 -16.24
C GLY A 73 -0.31 -4.70 -16.18
N ILE A 74 -1.05 -5.73 -15.78
CA ILE A 74 -2.51 -5.70 -15.68
C ILE A 74 -2.92 -5.55 -14.24
N ILE A 75 -3.74 -4.53 -13.94
CA ILE A 75 -4.30 -4.33 -12.61
C ILE A 75 -5.55 -5.20 -12.48
N SER A 76 -5.58 -6.07 -11.46
CA SER A 76 -6.74 -6.94 -11.22
C SER A 76 -7.97 -6.14 -10.81
N ASP A 77 -9.16 -6.71 -10.99
CA ASP A 77 -10.39 -6.05 -10.58
C ASP A 77 -10.43 -5.81 -9.06
N ALA A 78 -9.87 -6.72 -8.28
CA ALA A 78 -9.77 -6.54 -6.83
C ALA A 78 -8.92 -5.33 -6.46
N TRP A 79 -7.79 -5.13 -7.14
CA TRP A 79 -6.96 -3.94 -6.94
C TRP A 79 -7.69 -2.68 -7.36
N LYS A 80 -8.38 -2.71 -8.51
CA LYS A 80 -9.14 -1.55 -8.99
C LYS A 80 -10.17 -1.11 -7.98
N ALA A 81 -10.88 -2.04 -7.36
CA ALA A 81 -11.89 -1.72 -6.34
C ALA A 81 -11.26 -1.01 -5.15
N VAL A 82 -10.12 -1.50 -4.66
CA VAL A 82 -9.40 -0.88 -3.54
C VAL A 82 -8.91 0.51 -3.91
N LEU A 83 -8.33 0.66 -5.10
CA LEU A 83 -7.79 1.95 -5.54
C LEU A 83 -8.90 2.99 -5.73
N LYS A 84 -10.06 2.58 -6.24
CA LYS A 84 -11.24 3.47 -6.34
C LYS A 84 -11.72 3.91 -4.97
N ASP A 85 -11.78 2.98 -4.01
CA ASP A 85 -12.18 3.31 -2.65
C ASP A 85 -11.20 4.31 -2.02
N ALA A 86 -9.91 4.12 -2.24
CA ALA A 86 -8.89 5.03 -1.73
C ALA A 86 -9.08 6.44 -2.30
N LEU A 87 -9.31 6.57 -3.60
CA LEU A 87 -9.57 7.86 -4.22
C LEU A 87 -10.83 8.52 -3.65
N SER A 88 -11.90 7.74 -3.43
CA SER A 88 -13.14 8.23 -2.85
C SER A 88 -12.95 8.74 -1.43
N MET A 89 -11.99 8.17 -0.69
CA MET A 89 -11.67 8.58 0.67
C MET A 89 -10.69 9.76 0.74
N GLY A 90 -10.23 10.24 -0.40
CA GLY A 90 -9.34 11.39 -0.44
C GLY A 90 -7.85 11.05 -0.43
N TYR A 91 -7.47 9.79 -0.64
CA TYR A 91 -6.06 9.43 -0.79
C TYR A 91 -5.52 9.92 -2.13
N ASP A 92 -4.25 10.32 -2.13
CA ASP A 92 -3.47 10.43 -3.36
C ASP A 92 -2.90 9.04 -3.67
N LEU A 93 -2.73 8.73 -4.94
CA LEU A 93 -2.12 7.47 -5.36
C LEU A 93 -0.73 7.72 -5.94
N ALA A 94 0.20 6.83 -5.61
CA ALA A 94 1.56 6.93 -6.15
C ALA A 94 2.11 5.56 -6.55
#